data_5d09447b7d9af67d63cd5343dd6f3bda
#
_entry.id   5d09447b7d9af67d63cd5343dd6f3bda
#
_cell.length_a   1.000
_cell.length_b   1.000
_cell.length_c   1.000
_cell.angle_alpha   90.00
_cell.angle_beta   90.00
_cell.angle_gamma   90.00
#
_symmetry.space_group_name_H-M   'P 1'
#
loop_
_entity.id
_entity.type
_entity.pdbx_description
1 polymer ?
#
loop_
_entity_poly.entity_id
_entity_poly.type
_entity_poly.pdbx_seq_one_letter_code
_entity_poly.pdbx_strand_id
1 'polypeptide(L)'
;EQTELAELIKDSSSGVDQVMLSNSVNEATMFAFRAARAFTGKRVVALFDGSYHGIHDYALVKAHQKSDRSEPTRVTLGAGIPEEISRDLMMMLPYRDAKAYELIRKHKDNLALVVIEPVQSSNPRLDNQEFLDGLRDVCSECEVLLMFDEVITGFRIEYGGCQQYYNIHP
;
A
#
# COMPACT_ATOMS: atom_id res chain seq x y z
N GLU A 1 -7.55 -15.74 -23.86
CA GLU A 1 -6.25 -15.52 -23.20
C GLU A 1 -6.34 -14.57 -22.00
N GLN A 2 -6.82 -13.29 -22.16
CA GLN A 2 -6.92 -12.35 -21.01
C GLN A 2 -7.92 -12.83 -19.96
N THR A 3 -9.07 -13.32 -20.36
CA THR A 3 -10.09 -13.87 -19.46
C THR A 3 -9.56 -15.09 -18.71
N GLU A 4 -8.90 -15.98 -19.40
CA GLU A 4 -8.29 -17.19 -18.84
C GLU A 4 -7.20 -16.83 -17.82
N LEU A 5 -6.35 -15.83 -18.12
CA LEU A 5 -5.37 -15.31 -17.17
C LEU A 5 -6.02 -14.71 -15.94
N ALA A 6 -7.09 -13.94 -16.12
CA ALA A 6 -7.83 -13.35 -15.00
C ALA A 6 -8.48 -14.43 -14.10
N GLU A 7 -8.99 -15.49 -14.69
CA GLU A 7 -9.52 -16.66 -13.95
C GLU A 7 -8.43 -17.35 -13.13
N LEU A 8 -7.26 -17.59 -13.73
CA LEU A 8 -6.11 -18.18 -13.01
C LEU A 8 -5.63 -17.30 -11.85
N ILE A 9 -5.62 -15.97 -12.02
CA ILE A 9 -5.27 -15.04 -10.95
C ILE A 9 -6.32 -15.10 -9.82
N LYS A 10 -7.61 -15.14 -10.16
CA LYS A 10 -8.67 -15.29 -9.15
C LYS A 10 -8.55 -16.59 -8.37
N ASP A 11 -8.24 -17.67 -9.05
CA ASP A 11 -8.06 -19.00 -8.43
C ASP A 11 -6.83 -19.07 -7.53
N SER A 12 -5.86 -18.17 -7.72
CA SER A 12 -4.64 -18.15 -6.90
C SER A 12 -4.85 -17.60 -5.50
N SER A 13 -5.87 -16.78 -5.28
CA SER A 13 -6.12 -16.16 -3.96
C SER A 13 -7.61 -15.98 -3.71
N SER A 14 -8.08 -16.44 -2.56
CA SER A 14 -9.49 -16.34 -2.14
C SER A 14 -10.00 -14.90 -1.92
N GLY A 15 -9.11 -13.93 -1.87
CA GLY A 15 -9.46 -12.50 -1.72
C GLY A 15 -9.66 -11.76 -3.04
N VAL A 16 -9.47 -12.43 -4.20
CA VAL A 16 -9.53 -11.76 -5.51
C VAL A 16 -10.86 -12.03 -6.21
N ASP A 17 -11.77 -11.08 -6.22
CA ASP A 17 -13.06 -11.14 -6.94
C ASP A 17 -12.97 -10.62 -8.38
N GLN A 18 -12.14 -9.61 -8.62
CA GLN A 18 -11.99 -8.96 -9.92
C GLN A 18 -10.52 -8.73 -10.25
N VAL A 19 -10.20 -8.79 -11.53
CA VAL A 19 -8.86 -8.55 -12.06
C VAL A 19 -8.91 -7.46 -13.11
N MET A 20 -8.05 -6.44 -12.96
CA MET A 20 -7.83 -5.43 -13.97
C MET A 20 -6.38 -5.52 -14.46
N LEU A 21 -6.21 -5.76 -15.74
CA LEU A 21 -4.89 -5.82 -16.37
C LEU A 21 -4.44 -4.42 -16.78
N SER A 22 -3.16 -4.14 -16.58
CA SER A 22 -2.51 -2.88 -16.96
C SER A 22 -1.16 -3.16 -17.64
N ASN A 23 -0.58 -2.15 -18.30
CA ASN A 23 0.68 -2.33 -19.01
C ASN A 23 1.92 -2.15 -18.11
N SER A 24 1.73 -1.59 -16.92
CA SER A 24 2.83 -1.33 -15.99
C SER A 24 2.35 -1.25 -14.54
N VAL A 25 3.28 -1.42 -13.60
CA VAL A 25 3.05 -1.18 -12.17
C VAL A 25 2.58 0.25 -11.92
N ASN A 26 3.12 1.23 -12.64
CA ASN A 26 2.71 2.63 -12.50
C ASN A 26 1.22 2.84 -12.78
N GLU A 27 0.70 2.20 -13.82
CA GLU A 27 -0.72 2.24 -14.13
C GLU A 27 -1.54 1.50 -13.07
N ALA A 28 -1.11 0.31 -12.66
CA ALA A 28 -1.81 -0.49 -11.66
C ALA A 28 -1.96 0.27 -10.33
N THR A 29 -0.87 0.80 -9.79
CA THR A 29 -0.89 1.54 -8.52
C THR A 29 -1.64 2.87 -8.64
N MET A 30 -1.50 3.59 -9.74
CA MET A 30 -2.27 4.81 -10.00
C MET A 30 -3.78 4.52 -10.06
N PHE A 31 -4.19 3.45 -10.73
CA PHE A 31 -5.60 3.04 -10.78
C PHE A 31 -6.12 2.62 -9.42
N ALA A 32 -5.34 1.86 -8.65
CA ALA A 32 -5.71 1.45 -7.30
C ALA A 32 -5.92 2.67 -6.38
N PHE A 33 -5.02 3.66 -6.40
CA PHE A 33 -5.17 4.89 -5.61
C PHE A 33 -6.41 5.68 -6.02
N ARG A 34 -6.68 5.77 -7.32
CA ARG A 34 -7.89 6.43 -7.84
C ARG A 34 -9.16 5.70 -7.43
N ALA A 35 -9.17 4.37 -7.56
CA ALA A 35 -10.31 3.55 -7.17
C ALA A 35 -10.61 3.67 -5.67
N ALA A 36 -9.58 3.61 -4.83
CA ALA A 36 -9.71 3.76 -3.38
C ALA A 36 -10.30 5.13 -2.99
N ARG A 37 -9.81 6.21 -3.60
CA ARG A 37 -10.37 7.55 -3.37
C ARG A 37 -11.83 7.67 -3.84
N ALA A 38 -12.16 7.09 -4.99
CA ALA A 38 -13.52 7.11 -5.54
C ALA A 38 -14.49 6.32 -4.67
N PHE A 39 -14.07 5.15 -4.18
CA PHE A 39 -14.89 4.27 -3.34
C PHE A 39 -15.15 4.86 -1.95
N THR A 40 -14.10 5.40 -1.31
CA THR A 40 -14.19 5.90 0.07
C THR A 40 -14.64 7.35 0.18
N GLY A 41 -14.53 8.15 -0.89
CA GLY A 41 -14.68 9.61 -0.85
C GLY A 41 -13.56 10.34 -0.11
N LYS A 42 -12.58 9.61 0.43
CA LYS A 42 -11.43 10.16 1.18
C LYS A 42 -10.27 10.48 0.22
N ARG A 43 -9.30 11.30 0.65
CA ARG A 43 -8.30 11.86 -0.25
C ARG A 43 -6.88 11.30 -0.08
N VAL A 44 -6.48 11.00 1.15
CA VAL A 44 -5.10 10.66 1.50
C VAL A 44 -4.82 9.19 1.23
N VAL A 45 -3.65 8.89 0.67
CA VAL A 45 -3.08 7.55 0.57
C VAL A 45 -1.83 7.48 1.44
N ALA A 46 -1.72 6.46 2.26
CA ALA A 46 -0.56 6.22 3.10
C ALA A 46 0.36 5.16 2.47
N LEU A 47 1.66 5.47 2.44
CA LEU A 47 2.73 4.57 2.03
C LEU A 47 3.66 4.32 3.22
N PHE A 48 4.38 3.21 3.22
CA PHE A 48 5.40 2.93 4.22
C PHE A 48 6.78 3.46 3.80
N ASP A 49 7.52 4.00 4.75
CA ASP A 49 8.89 4.44 4.50
C ASP A 49 9.77 3.28 4.04
N GLY A 50 10.58 3.52 3.03
CA GLY A 50 11.41 2.50 2.39
C GLY A 50 10.72 1.66 1.31
N SER A 51 9.43 1.83 1.06
CA SER A 51 8.68 1.14 -0.01
C SER A 51 8.82 1.83 -1.36
N TYR A 52 8.60 1.05 -2.42
CA TYR A 52 8.56 1.54 -3.79
C TYR A 52 7.30 1.06 -4.51
N HIS A 53 6.51 2.01 -5.01
CA HIS A 53 5.20 1.74 -5.65
C HIS A 53 5.08 2.32 -7.05
N GLY A 54 6.19 2.59 -7.72
CA GLY A 54 6.23 3.15 -9.07
C GLY A 54 6.78 4.58 -9.11
N ILE A 55 6.67 5.22 -10.28
CA ILE A 55 7.27 6.54 -10.56
C ILE A 55 6.24 7.63 -10.86
N HIS A 56 4.95 7.38 -10.69
CA HIS A 56 3.95 8.44 -10.78
C HIS A 56 4.02 9.36 -9.54
N ASP A 57 3.52 10.56 -9.65
CA ASP A 57 3.68 11.65 -8.67
C ASP A 57 3.26 11.27 -7.24
N TYR A 58 2.20 10.45 -7.09
CA TYR A 58 1.74 9.99 -5.78
C TYR A 58 2.64 8.91 -5.15
N ALA A 59 3.40 8.16 -5.95
CA ALA A 59 4.31 7.12 -5.46
C ALA A 59 5.70 7.66 -5.13
N LEU A 60 6.10 8.77 -5.77
CA LEU A 60 7.42 9.41 -5.56
C LEU A 60 7.43 10.34 -4.33
N VAL A 61 7.04 9.78 -3.19
CA VAL A 61 7.01 10.46 -1.88
C VAL A 61 7.78 9.62 -0.87
N LYS A 62 8.55 10.27 0.00
CA LYS A 62 9.27 9.61 1.10
C LYS A 62 9.15 10.40 2.40
N ALA A 63 9.48 9.76 3.51
CA ALA A 63 9.68 10.46 4.77
C ALA A 63 10.96 11.33 4.71
N HIS A 64 10.88 12.53 5.30
CA HIS A 64 12.07 13.37 5.44
C HIS A 64 13.03 12.76 6.47
N GLN A 65 14.32 12.67 6.18
CA GLN A 65 15.32 12.01 7.02
C GLN A 65 15.40 12.54 8.46
N LYS A 66 15.02 13.80 8.68
CA LYS A 66 15.02 14.45 10.01
C LYS A 66 13.63 14.49 10.66
N SER A 67 12.63 13.83 10.08
CA SER A 67 11.30 13.83 10.66
C SER A 67 11.24 12.94 11.88
N ASP A 68 10.45 13.37 12.88
CA ASP A 68 10.05 12.50 13.97
C ASP A 68 9.17 11.37 13.40
N ARG A 69 9.45 10.13 13.79
CA ARG A 69 8.64 8.97 13.38
C ARG A 69 7.19 9.03 13.86
N SER A 70 6.90 9.86 14.85
CA SER A 70 5.53 10.07 15.34
C SER A 70 4.65 10.84 14.35
N GLU A 71 5.24 11.70 13.51
CA GLU A 71 4.60 12.41 12.39
C GLU A 71 5.63 12.62 11.27
N PRO A 72 5.88 11.62 10.44
CA PRO A 72 6.89 11.73 9.40
C PRO A 72 6.52 12.84 8.40
N THR A 73 7.37 13.86 8.33
CA THR A 73 7.27 14.90 7.32
C THR A 73 7.53 14.28 5.95
N ARG A 74 6.75 14.67 4.97
CA ARG A 74 6.76 14.10 3.62
C ARG A 74 7.49 15.03 2.67
N VAL A 75 8.26 14.46 1.78
CA VAL A 75 8.91 15.20 0.68
C VAL A 75 8.75 14.43 -0.62
N THR A 76 8.67 15.17 -1.73
CA THR A 76 8.70 14.58 -3.07
C THR A 76 10.11 14.12 -3.42
N LEU A 77 10.22 13.01 -4.16
CA LEU A 77 11.50 12.46 -4.60
C LEU A 77 12.01 13.05 -5.91
N GLY A 78 11.17 13.72 -6.68
CA GLY A 78 11.49 14.23 -8.00
C GLY A 78 11.24 15.72 -8.17
N ALA A 79 12.10 16.38 -8.93
CA ALA A 79 11.84 17.73 -9.41
C ALA A 79 10.62 17.72 -10.36
N GLY A 80 9.76 18.74 -10.25
CA GLY A 80 8.56 18.87 -11.08
C GLY A 80 7.31 18.22 -10.50
N ILE A 81 7.40 17.52 -9.37
CA ILE A 81 6.22 17.03 -8.64
C ILE A 81 5.70 18.17 -7.76
N PRO A 82 4.41 18.58 -7.90
CA PRO A 82 3.83 19.60 -7.04
C PRO A 82 3.88 19.21 -5.55
N GLU A 83 4.34 20.12 -4.70
CA GLU A 83 4.47 19.85 -3.25
C GLU A 83 3.13 19.50 -2.58
N GLU A 84 2.03 20.03 -3.12
CA GLU A 84 0.67 19.75 -2.65
C GLU A 84 0.35 18.25 -2.66
N ILE A 85 0.93 17.50 -3.60
CA ILE A 85 0.73 16.03 -3.66
C ILE A 85 1.27 15.39 -2.40
N SER A 86 2.52 15.65 -2.05
CA SER A 86 3.12 15.07 -0.84
C SER A 86 2.49 15.62 0.44
N ARG A 87 2.18 16.92 0.48
CA ARG A 87 1.66 17.61 1.65
C ARG A 87 0.21 17.24 1.97
N ASP A 88 -0.67 17.22 0.94
CA ASP A 88 -2.11 17.19 1.15
C ASP A 88 -2.75 15.84 0.79
N LEU A 89 -2.09 15.01 -0.02
CA LEU A 89 -2.67 13.81 -0.60
C LEU A 89 -1.94 12.51 -0.24
N MET A 90 -0.73 12.62 0.32
CA MET A 90 0.06 11.47 0.70
C MET A 90 0.41 11.50 2.18
N MET A 91 0.64 10.34 2.77
CA MET A 91 1.08 10.16 4.15
C MET A 91 2.17 9.09 4.20
N MET A 92 3.18 9.27 5.05
CA MET A 92 4.21 8.26 5.28
C MET A 92 4.00 7.60 6.62
N LEU A 93 4.10 6.28 6.65
CA LEU A 93 4.00 5.44 7.84
C LEU A 93 5.36 4.79 8.13
N PRO A 94 5.75 4.67 9.40
CA PRO A 94 6.94 3.92 9.75
C PRO A 94 6.68 2.42 9.57
N TYR A 95 7.59 1.74 8.84
CA TYR A 95 7.48 0.31 8.60
C TYR A 95 7.87 -0.50 9.85
N ARG A 96 7.09 -1.53 10.18
CA ARG A 96 7.30 -2.41 11.36
C ARG A 96 7.33 -1.66 12.69
N ASP A 97 6.55 -0.60 12.81
CA ASP A 97 6.45 0.20 14.03
C ASP A 97 4.96 0.39 14.39
N ALA A 98 4.60 0.09 15.64
CA ALA A 98 3.22 0.23 16.13
C ALA A 98 2.65 1.65 16.02
N LYS A 99 3.53 2.66 15.90
CA LYS A 99 3.11 4.03 15.60
C LYS A 99 2.35 4.17 14.29
N ALA A 100 2.57 3.26 13.33
CA ALA A 100 1.78 3.25 12.11
C ALA A 100 0.28 3.09 12.42
N TYR A 101 -0.08 2.24 13.37
CA TYR A 101 -1.47 2.01 13.78
C TYR A 101 -2.10 3.26 14.44
N GLU A 102 -1.33 3.95 15.28
CA GLU A 102 -1.77 5.19 15.92
C GLU A 102 -2.03 6.29 14.87
N LEU A 103 -1.14 6.41 13.88
CA LEU A 103 -1.28 7.36 12.78
C LEU A 103 -2.50 7.04 11.89
N ILE A 104 -2.76 5.77 11.60
CA ILE A 104 -3.96 5.35 10.86
C ILE A 104 -5.22 5.77 11.62
N ARG A 105 -5.32 5.47 12.93
CA ARG A 105 -6.45 5.89 13.76
C ARG A 105 -6.63 7.40 13.80
N LYS A 106 -5.53 8.14 13.93
CA LYS A 106 -5.54 9.60 13.98
C LYS A 106 -6.08 10.25 12.71
N HIS A 107 -5.78 9.65 11.55
CA HIS A 107 -6.10 10.23 10.24
C HIS A 107 -7.23 9.50 9.49
N LYS A 108 -7.91 8.55 10.10
CA LYS A 108 -8.91 7.67 9.46
C LYS A 108 -9.98 8.40 8.65
N ASP A 109 -10.40 9.58 9.09
CA ASP A 109 -11.50 10.32 8.44
C ASP A 109 -11.14 10.84 7.04
N ASN A 110 -9.85 11.01 6.74
CA ASN A 110 -9.36 11.46 5.44
C ASN A 110 -8.49 10.41 4.71
N LEU A 111 -8.20 9.28 5.36
CA LEU A 111 -7.32 8.23 4.85
C LEU A 111 -8.13 7.22 4.02
N ALA A 112 -7.93 7.24 2.71
CA ALA A 112 -8.60 6.36 1.75
C ALA A 112 -7.98 4.96 1.71
N LEU A 113 -6.65 4.89 1.75
CA LEU A 113 -5.90 3.67 1.45
C LEU A 113 -4.59 3.65 2.21
N VAL A 114 -4.24 2.50 2.75
CA VAL A 114 -2.89 2.15 3.20
C VAL A 114 -2.29 1.14 2.23
N VAL A 115 -1.11 1.44 1.71
CA VAL A 115 -0.38 0.59 0.75
C VAL A 115 0.89 0.07 1.38
N ILE A 116 1.11 -1.23 1.28
CA ILE A 116 2.31 -1.87 1.83
C ILE A 116 2.87 -2.91 0.86
N GLU A 117 4.20 -2.98 0.74
CA GLU A 117 4.88 -4.19 0.32
C GLU A 117 4.93 -5.12 1.55
N PRO A 118 4.22 -6.26 1.57
CA PRO A 118 4.22 -7.15 2.76
C PRO A 118 5.61 -7.64 3.13
N VAL A 119 6.48 -7.77 2.13
CA VAL A 119 7.93 -7.95 2.25
C VAL A 119 8.60 -6.86 1.44
N GLN A 120 9.18 -5.87 2.11
CA GLN A 120 9.81 -4.74 1.44
C GLN A 120 10.98 -5.17 0.55
N SER A 121 10.98 -4.72 -0.69
CA SER A 121 12.06 -4.98 -1.66
C SER A 121 13.42 -4.42 -1.19
N SER A 122 13.42 -3.30 -0.48
CA SER A 122 14.62 -2.66 0.06
C SER A 122 15.21 -3.35 1.29
N ASN A 123 14.40 -4.12 2.04
CA ASN A 123 14.79 -4.86 3.24
C ASN A 123 13.92 -6.12 3.39
N PRO A 124 14.16 -7.17 2.57
CA PRO A 124 13.32 -8.34 2.52
C PRO A 124 13.40 -9.17 3.79
N ARG A 125 12.28 -9.28 4.51
CA ARG A 125 12.12 -10.05 5.75
C ARG A 125 10.77 -10.76 5.74
N LEU A 126 10.74 -12.02 6.18
CA LEU A 126 9.52 -12.82 6.26
C LEU A 126 8.87 -12.83 7.66
N ASP A 127 9.55 -12.29 8.67
CA ASP A 127 9.07 -12.20 10.06
C ASP A 127 8.14 -10.99 10.27
N ASN A 128 7.14 -10.81 9.40
CA ASN A 128 6.23 -9.67 9.38
C ASN A 128 4.82 -9.98 9.87
N GLN A 129 4.51 -11.24 10.24
CA GLN A 129 3.15 -11.69 10.55
C GLN A 129 2.45 -10.77 11.56
N GLU A 130 3.03 -10.60 12.75
CA GLU A 130 2.43 -9.79 13.82
C GLU A 130 2.13 -8.34 13.39
N PHE A 131 3.05 -7.74 12.64
CA PHE A 131 2.85 -6.39 12.12
C PHE A 131 1.74 -6.32 11.08
N LEU A 132 1.66 -7.29 10.18
CA LEU A 132 0.64 -7.31 9.13
C LEU A 132 -0.75 -7.64 9.69
N ASP A 133 -0.84 -8.52 10.69
CA ASP A 133 -2.08 -8.80 11.41
C ASP A 133 -2.61 -7.52 12.08
N GLY A 134 -1.77 -6.83 12.85
CA GLY A 134 -2.15 -5.57 13.47
C GLY A 134 -2.51 -4.47 12.48
N LEU A 135 -1.85 -4.46 11.30
CA LEU A 135 -2.17 -3.53 10.22
C LEU A 135 -3.55 -3.83 9.62
N ARG A 136 -3.88 -5.10 9.36
CA ARG A 136 -5.20 -5.50 8.88
C ARG A 136 -6.29 -5.13 9.87
N ASP A 137 -6.05 -5.43 11.15
CA ASP A 137 -7.00 -5.13 12.23
C ASP A 137 -7.30 -3.64 12.33
N VAL A 138 -6.27 -2.79 12.37
CA VAL A 138 -6.47 -1.33 12.47
C VAL A 138 -7.11 -0.74 11.22
N CYS A 139 -6.80 -1.26 10.03
CA CYS A 139 -7.46 -0.81 8.81
C CYS A 139 -8.95 -1.20 8.82
N SER A 140 -9.30 -2.39 9.31
CA SER A 140 -10.69 -2.82 9.49
C SER A 140 -11.43 -1.98 10.53
N GLU A 141 -10.83 -1.75 11.69
CA GLU A 141 -11.36 -0.89 12.77
C GLU A 141 -11.67 0.53 12.29
N CYS A 142 -10.81 1.07 11.42
CA CYS A 142 -10.88 2.44 10.94
C CYS A 142 -11.64 2.61 9.62
N GLU A 143 -12.16 1.56 9.03
CA GLU A 143 -12.77 1.57 7.69
C GLU A 143 -11.86 2.22 6.63
N VAL A 144 -10.57 1.84 6.67
CA VAL A 144 -9.54 2.24 5.72
C VAL A 144 -9.19 1.05 4.84
N LEU A 145 -9.12 1.25 3.53
CA LEU A 145 -8.71 0.20 2.61
C LEU A 145 -7.24 -0.17 2.83
N LEU A 146 -6.94 -1.45 2.76
CA LEU A 146 -5.57 -1.97 2.78
C LEU A 146 -5.24 -2.53 1.38
N MET A 147 -4.05 -2.23 0.86
CA MET A 147 -3.54 -2.76 -0.39
C MET A 147 -2.18 -3.43 -0.16
N PHE A 148 -2.06 -4.67 -0.57
CA PHE A 148 -0.77 -5.34 -0.70
C PHE A 148 -0.20 -5.08 -2.10
N ASP A 149 0.97 -4.45 -2.14
CA ASP A 149 1.78 -4.39 -3.36
C ASP A 149 2.63 -5.66 -3.42
N GLU A 150 2.21 -6.56 -4.28
CA GLU A 150 2.85 -7.87 -4.45
C GLU A 150 3.62 -7.99 -5.77
N VAL A 151 4.08 -6.89 -6.32
CA VAL A 151 4.89 -6.90 -7.56
C VAL A 151 6.12 -7.79 -7.42
N ILE A 152 6.73 -7.84 -6.25
CA ILE A 152 7.89 -8.70 -5.97
C ILE A 152 7.48 -10.06 -5.42
N THR A 153 6.42 -10.13 -4.60
CA THR A 153 6.08 -11.31 -3.80
C THR A 153 5.02 -12.20 -4.42
N GLY A 154 4.16 -11.65 -5.27
CA GLY A 154 3.09 -12.40 -5.93
C GLY A 154 3.64 -13.55 -6.77
N PHE A 155 3.06 -14.74 -6.62
CA PHE A 155 3.49 -16.00 -7.25
C PHE A 155 4.95 -16.41 -6.94
N ARG A 156 5.60 -15.76 -5.97
CA ARG A 156 7.01 -16.02 -5.66
C ARG A 156 7.19 -16.71 -4.30
N ILE A 157 6.52 -16.24 -3.26
CA ILE A 157 6.59 -16.82 -1.91
C ILE A 157 5.67 -18.03 -1.84
N GLU A 158 4.44 -17.86 -2.25
CA GLU A 158 3.38 -18.87 -2.37
C GLU A 158 2.64 -18.64 -3.68
N TYR A 159 1.79 -19.58 -4.09
CA TYR A 159 0.97 -19.44 -5.30
C TYR A 159 0.02 -18.23 -5.20
N GLY A 160 -0.59 -18.00 -4.05
CA GLY A 160 -1.42 -16.83 -3.76
C GLY A 160 -0.65 -15.64 -3.16
N GLY A 161 0.69 -15.61 -3.28
CA GLY A 161 1.54 -14.54 -2.79
C GLY A 161 1.58 -14.41 -1.27
N CYS A 162 1.85 -13.20 -0.79
CA CYS A 162 1.87 -12.88 0.63
C CYS A 162 0.50 -13.01 1.29
N GLN A 163 -0.58 -12.82 0.56
CA GLN A 163 -1.93 -13.03 1.07
C GLN A 163 -2.10 -14.47 1.58
N GLN A 164 -1.66 -15.44 0.80
CA GLN A 164 -1.70 -16.85 1.18
C GLN A 164 -0.68 -17.14 2.28
N TYR A 165 0.57 -16.68 2.14
CA TYR A 165 1.66 -16.95 3.06
C TYR A 165 1.37 -16.47 4.48
N TYR A 166 0.82 -15.27 4.64
CA TYR A 166 0.46 -14.69 5.94
C TYR A 166 -1.00 -14.95 6.33
N ASN A 167 -1.79 -15.57 5.47
CA ASN A 167 -3.23 -15.76 5.66
C ASN A 167 -3.96 -14.44 5.98
N ILE A 168 -3.66 -13.39 5.21
CA ILE A 168 -4.25 -12.05 5.36
C ILE A 168 -4.90 -11.63 4.04
N HIS A 169 -6.15 -11.21 4.10
CA HIS A 169 -6.87 -10.61 2.98
C HIS A 169 -6.88 -9.08 3.14
N PRO A 170 -6.12 -8.35 2.29
CA PRO A 170 -6.03 -6.90 2.38
C PRO A 170 -7.31 -6.19 1.94
#